data_857eb1c0d1c35027a8eda8178cfb56a9
#
_entry.id   857eb1c0d1c35027a8eda8178cfb56a9
#
_cell.length_a   1.000
_cell.length_b   1.000
_cell.length_c   1.000
_cell.angle_alpha   90.00
_cell.angle_beta   90.00
_cell.angle_gamma   90.00
#
_symmetry.space_group_name_H-M   'P 1'
#
loop_
_entity.id
_entity.type
_entity.pdbx_description
1 polymer ?
#
loop_
_entity_poly.entity_id
_entity_poly.type
_entity_poly.pdbx_seq_one_letter_code
_entity_poly.pdbx_strand_id
1 'polypeptide(L)'
;MPDDGTLEVPSGGDIELESVEFTYNGNENPTINGISMRIKKGEKIALVGYNGAGKTTLIKLILRLYDPTKGEISFGDNNLKEYPLKNYREKFGVLFQDFEIVAASIAQNISMSDEKLDKEKADAVLKKVAFSEKLQTLPDGYETQLTKEFSDKGVNLSGGEAQKLALARVLYSSSDVIILDEPSSALDPIAEYELNKAVTELSGDKTVIIISHRLSTTRFVDKIYMLEKGKIIE
;
A
#
# COMPACT_ATOMS: atom_id res chain seq x y z
N MET A 1 -13.99 10.18 -12.90
CA MET A 1 -13.06 9.61 -13.91
C MET A 1 -13.85 8.66 -14.80
N PRO A 2 -13.73 8.72 -16.12
CA PRO A 2 -14.32 7.72 -17.00
C PRO A 2 -13.66 6.35 -16.76
N ASP A 3 -14.44 5.27 -16.79
CA ASP A 3 -13.96 3.88 -16.69
C ASP A 3 -14.35 3.14 -17.97
N ASP A 4 -13.74 3.57 -19.06
CA ASP A 4 -13.97 3.12 -20.43
C ASP A 4 -12.79 2.30 -20.98
N GLY A 5 -11.83 1.99 -20.16
CA GLY A 5 -10.70 1.11 -20.48
C GLY A 5 -11.16 -0.33 -20.78
N THR A 6 -10.56 -0.94 -21.79
CA THR A 6 -10.93 -2.28 -22.28
C THR A 6 -9.78 -3.26 -22.36
N LEU A 7 -8.55 -2.80 -22.14
CA LEU A 7 -7.36 -3.66 -22.22
C LEU A 7 -7.26 -4.58 -21.00
N GLU A 8 -6.75 -5.77 -21.23
CA GLU A 8 -6.41 -6.69 -20.15
C GLU A 8 -5.20 -6.15 -19.36
N VAL A 9 -5.31 -6.11 -18.04
CA VAL A 9 -4.24 -5.63 -17.17
C VAL A 9 -3.17 -6.72 -17.04
N PRO A 10 -1.90 -6.44 -17.38
CA PRO A 10 -0.84 -7.44 -17.31
C PRO A 10 -0.60 -7.91 -15.87
N SER A 11 -0.09 -9.13 -15.72
CA SER A 11 0.40 -9.64 -14.45
C SER A 11 1.75 -9.01 -14.11
N GLY A 12 1.69 -7.84 -13.50
CA GLY A 12 2.83 -6.98 -13.19
C GLY A 12 3.39 -6.24 -14.43
N GLY A 13 3.89 -5.05 -14.21
CA GLY A 13 4.48 -4.19 -15.25
C GLY A 13 5.31 -3.10 -14.62
N ASP A 14 6.13 -2.45 -15.42
CA ASP A 14 6.80 -1.23 -15.01
C ASP A 14 5.74 -0.13 -14.80
N ILE A 15 5.95 0.72 -13.82
CA ILE A 15 5.15 1.94 -13.62
C ILE A 15 5.98 3.10 -14.11
N GLU A 16 5.49 3.81 -15.13
CA GLU A 16 6.22 4.93 -15.71
C GLU A 16 5.36 6.20 -15.68
N LEU A 17 5.97 7.28 -15.25
CA LEU A 17 5.38 8.61 -15.20
C LEU A 17 6.17 9.51 -16.14
N GLU A 18 5.48 10.21 -17.04
CA GLU A 18 6.09 11.15 -18.00
C GLU A 18 5.54 12.55 -17.81
N SER A 19 6.38 13.47 -17.30
CA SER A 19 6.06 14.88 -17.10
C SER A 19 4.75 15.12 -16.38
N VAL A 20 4.45 14.31 -15.37
CA VAL A 20 3.17 14.31 -14.66
C VAL A 20 3.02 15.57 -13.81
N GLU A 21 1.92 16.30 -14.04
CA GLU A 21 1.47 17.41 -13.22
C GLU A 21 0.09 17.12 -12.64
N PHE A 22 -0.15 17.58 -11.41
CA PHE A 22 -1.47 17.48 -10.79
C PHE A 22 -1.73 18.64 -9.82
N THR A 23 -2.92 19.21 -9.95
CA THR A 23 -3.42 20.26 -9.07
C THR A 23 -4.80 19.84 -8.53
N TYR A 24 -4.98 19.86 -7.21
CA TYR A 24 -6.30 19.65 -6.60
C TYR A 24 -7.24 20.81 -6.94
N ASN A 25 -8.53 20.49 -7.12
CA ASN A 25 -9.55 21.51 -7.36
C ASN A 25 -9.53 22.58 -6.24
N GLY A 26 -9.49 23.84 -6.65
CA GLY A 26 -9.41 24.98 -5.74
C GLY A 26 -8.02 25.42 -5.32
N ASN A 27 -6.98 24.70 -5.74
CA ASN A 27 -5.59 25.13 -5.53
C ASN A 27 -5.06 25.86 -6.77
N GLU A 28 -4.25 26.90 -6.55
CA GLU A 28 -3.57 27.63 -7.62
C GLU A 28 -2.27 26.95 -8.06
N ASN A 29 -1.57 26.31 -7.13
CA ASN A 29 -0.28 25.69 -7.38
C ASN A 29 -0.39 24.19 -7.53
N PRO A 30 0.40 23.57 -8.44
CA PRO A 30 0.43 22.13 -8.61
C PRO A 30 1.01 21.43 -7.37
N THR A 31 0.35 20.36 -6.94
CA THR A 31 0.86 19.49 -5.87
C THR A 31 1.93 18.53 -6.42
N ILE A 32 1.78 18.11 -7.68
CA ILE A 32 2.79 17.37 -8.45
C ILE A 32 3.15 18.24 -9.65
N ASN A 33 4.44 18.43 -9.91
CA ASN A 33 4.94 19.45 -10.81
C ASN A 33 6.02 18.89 -11.77
N GLY A 34 5.59 18.21 -12.83
CA GLY A 34 6.47 17.71 -13.87
C GLY A 34 7.32 16.50 -13.44
N ILE A 35 6.74 15.53 -12.71
CA ILE A 35 7.46 14.33 -12.32
C ILE A 35 7.59 13.38 -13.51
N SER A 36 8.83 12.95 -13.77
CA SER A 36 9.16 11.81 -14.63
C SER A 36 9.96 10.79 -13.83
N MET A 37 9.45 9.54 -13.76
CA MET A 37 10.10 8.45 -13.03
C MET A 37 9.67 7.10 -13.59
N ARG A 38 10.50 6.09 -13.35
CA ARG A 38 10.19 4.70 -13.70
C ARG A 38 10.49 3.78 -12.54
N ILE A 39 9.53 2.93 -12.21
CA ILE A 39 9.64 1.85 -11.24
C ILE A 39 9.54 0.55 -12.03
N LYS A 40 10.59 -0.26 -12.01
CA LYS A 40 10.60 -1.52 -12.74
C LYS A 40 9.77 -2.58 -12.01
N LYS A 41 9.21 -3.51 -12.77
CA LYS A 41 8.57 -4.70 -12.21
C LYS A 41 9.52 -5.40 -11.22
N GLY A 42 9.03 -5.68 -10.01
CA GLY A 42 9.80 -6.32 -8.94
C GLY A 42 10.77 -5.40 -8.19
N GLU A 43 10.92 -4.13 -8.61
CA GLU A 43 11.78 -3.16 -7.95
C GLU A 43 11.14 -2.72 -6.61
N LYS A 44 11.96 -2.58 -5.58
CA LYS A 44 11.58 -2.04 -4.28
C LYS A 44 12.08 -0.62 -4.17
N ILE A 45 11.19 0.34 -4.02
CA ILE A 45 11.56 1.75 -3.96
C ILE A 45 11.06 2.42 -2.67
N ALA A 46 11.77 3.45 -2.26
CA ALA A 46 11.31 4.39 -1.24
C ALA A 46 11.00 5.76 -1.84
N LEU A 47 9.84 6.31 -1.49
CA LEU A 47 9.52 7.71 -1.71
C LEU A 47 9.76 8.47 -0.41
N VAL A 48 10.76 9.33 -0.38
CA VAL A 48 11.11 10.14 0.79
C VAL A 48 10.86 11.62 0.54
N GLY A 49 10.71 12.39 1.60
CA GLY A 49 10.47 13.84 1.50
C GLY A 49 9.66 14.35 2.68
N TYR A 50 9.66 15.67 2.88
CA TYR A 50 8.91 16.32 3.95
C TYR A 50 7.39 16.16 3.80
N ASN A 51 6.65 16.40 4.89
CA ASN A 51 5.19 16.44 4.84
C ASN A 51 4.74 17.53 3.84
N GLY A 52 3.74 17.18 3.02
CA GLY A 52 3.29 18.08 1.94
C GLY A 52 4.15 18.06 0.67
N ALA A 53 5.21 17.27 0.57
CA ALA A 53 6.03 17.17 -0.64
C ALA A 53 5.31 16.57 -1.87
N GLY A 54 4.14 15.91 -1.66
CA GLY A 54 3.35 15.31 -2.73
C GLY A 54 3.36 13.78 -2.76
N LYS A 55 4.03 13.10 -1.81
CA LYS A 55 4.20 11.62 -1.81
C LYS A 55 2.87 10.85 -1.90
N THR A 56 1.95 11.09 -0.99
CA THR A 56 0.63 10.44 -0.98
C THR A 56 -0.20 10.83 -2.21
N THR A 57 -0.05 12.05 -2.73
CA THR A 57 -0.70 12.48 -3.98
C THR A 57 -0.16 11.69 -5.17
N LEU A 58 1.15 11.46 -5.23
CA LEU A 58 1.77 10.65 -6.28
C LEU A 58 1.22 9.21 -6.27
N ILE A 59 1.10 8.60 -5.09
CA ILE A 59 0.46 7.28 -4.96
C ILE A 59 -1.00 7.31 -5.42
N LYS A 60 -1.76 8.33 -5.06
CA LYS A 60 -3.16 8.46 -5.50
C LYS A 60 -3.27 8.56 -7.03
N LEU A 61 -2.31 9.16 -7.70
CA LEU A 61 -2.23 9.20 -9.17
C LEU A 61 -1.85 7.82 -9.75
N ILE A 62 -0.87 7.14 -9.19
CA ILE A 62 -0.48 5.77 -9.58
C ILE A 62 -1.68 4.81 -9.45
N LEU A 63 -2.45 4.91 -8.36
CA LEU A 63 -3.67 4.12 -8.15
C LEU A 63 -4.86 4.57 -9.02
N ARG A 64 -4.65 5.61 -9.83
CA ARG A 64 -5.73 6.24 -10.61
C ARG A 64 -6.94 6.57 -9.74
N LEU A 65 -6.70 7.13 -8.52
CA LEU A 65 -7.75 7.80 -7.71
C LEU A 65 -7.99 9.21 -8.20
N TYR A 66 -7.05 9.76 -8.95
CA TYR A 66 -7.13 11.00 -9.73
C TYR A 66 -6.41 10.79 -11.05
N ASP A 67 -6.86 11.48 -12.10
CA ASP A 67 -6.11 11.58 -13.36
C ASP A 67 -5.16 12.77 -13.29
N PRO A 68 -3.95 12.69 -13.88
CA PRO A 68 -3.04 13.82 -13.95
C PRO A 68 -3.64 14.97 -14.78
N THR A 69 -3.31 16.22 -14.41
CA THR A 69 -3.73 17.41 -15.19
C THR A 69 -2.91 17.58 -16.47
N LYS A 70 -1.64 17.12 -16.45
CA LYS A 70 -0.75 17.01 -17.61
C LYS A 70 0.17 15.80 -17.46
N GLY A 71 0.76 15.39 -18.58
CA GLY A 71 1.58 14.19 -18.64
C GLY A 71 0.74 12.92 -18.60
N GLU A 72 1.40 11.80 -18.50
CA GLU A 72 0.75 10.49 -18.49
C GLU A 72 1.43 9.50 -17.55
N ILE A 73 0.67 8.48 -17.17
CA ILE A 73 1.14 7.38 -16.35
C ILE A 73 0.79 6.09 -17.08
N SER A 74 1.77 5.21 -17.19
CA SER A 74 1.60 3.88 -17.79
C SER A 74 1.88 2.76 -16.77
N PHE A 75 1.30 1.58 -17.04
CA PHE A 75 1.56 0.33 -16.36
C PHE A 75 1.82 -0.75 -17.40
N GLY A 76 3.03 -1.32 -17.40
CA GLY A 76 3.52 -2.07 -18.55
C GLY A 76 3.63 -1.17 -19.78
N ASP A 77 3.06 -1.60 -20.91
CA ASP A 77 3.22 -0.90 -22.19
C ASP A 77 2.07 0.07 -22.50
N ASN A 78 1.07 0.23 -21.60
CA ASN A 78 -0.14 1.00 -21.90
C ASN A 78 -0.44 2.06 -20.85
N ASN A 79 -1.11 3.14 -21.29
CA ASN A 79 -1.57 4.19 -20.40
C ASN A 79 -2.63 3.64 -19.41
N LEU A 80 -2.63 4.12 -18.16
CA LEU A 80 -3.59 3.68 -17.14
C LEU A 80 -5.05 3.84 -17.56
N LYS A 81 -5.36 4.80 -18.42
CA LYS A 81 -6.71 5.07 -18.92
C LYS A 81 -7.27 3.96 -19.80
N GLU A 82 -6.40 3.14 -20.37
CA GLU A 82 -6.78 2.04 -21.26
C GLU A 82 -7.23 0.78 -20.50
N TYR A 83 -6.99 0.73 -19.17
CA TYR A 83 -7.40 -0.38 -18.32
C TYR A 83 -8.72 -0.12 -17.59
N PRO A 84 -9.60 -1.14 -17.41
CA PRO A 84 -10.72 -1.06 -16.50
C PRO A 84 -10.24 -0.79 -15.07
N LEU A 85 -10.80 0.22 -14.41
CA LEU A 85 -10.35 0.69 -13.08
C LEU A 85 -10.33 -0.43 -12.03
N LYS A 86 -11.36 -1.26 -12.00
CA LYS A 86 -11.47 -2.37 -11.06
C LYS A 86 -10.28 -3.33 -11.23
N ASN A 87 -10.09 -3.84 -12.45
CA ASN A 87 -9.07 -4.84 -12.75
C ASN A 87 -7.65 -4.29 -12.53
N TYR A 88 -7.44 -2.99 -12.85
CA TYR A 88 -6.18 -2.31 -12.57
C TYR A 88 -5.90 -2.22 -11.07
N ARG A 89 -6.86 -1.77 -10.28
CA ARG A 89 -6.68 -1.60 -8.83
C ARG A 89 -6.52 -2.93 -8.09
N GLU A 90 -7.06 -4.02 -8.59
CA GLU A 90 -6.84 -5.37 -8.05
C GLU A 90 -5.38 -5.82 -8.11
N LYS A 91 -4.54 -5.16 -8.94
CA LYS A 91 -3.09 -5.41 -8.98
C LYS A 91 -2.33 -4.81 -7.80
N PHE A 92 -2.98 -3.98 -6.99
CA PHE A 92 -2.35 -3.23 -5.90
C PHE A 92 -2.85 -3.66 -4.53
N GLY A 93 -1.92 -3.99 -3.64
CA GLY A 93 -2.16 -4.08 -2.21
C GLY A 93 -1.69 -2.79 -1.55
N VAL A 94 -2.57 -2.06 -0.89
CA VAL A 94 -2.27 -0.72 -0.37
C VAL A 94 -2.52 -0.62 1.12
N LEU A 95 -1.55 -0.12 1.86
CA LEU A 95 -1.70 0.35 3.23
C LEU A 95 -1.51 1.86 3.25
N PHE A 96 -2.60 2.60 3.47
CA PHE A 96 -2.54 4.05 3.71
C PHE A 96 -2.25 4.35 5.18
N GLN A 97 -1.77 5.55 5.46
CA GLN A 97 -1.48 6.02 6.82
C GLN A 97 -2.74 6.03 7.71
N ASP A 98 -3.90 6.36 7.13
CA ASP A 98 -5.23 6.40 7.74
C ASP A 98 -6.02 5.11 7.52
N PHE A 99 -5.37 3.96 7.60
CA PHE A 99 -6.02 2.66 7.46
C PHE A 99 -7.07 2.41 8.55
N GLU A 100 -8.10 1.65 8.20
CA GLU A 100 -9.14 1.25 9.13
C GLU A 100 -9.24 -0.26 9.27
N ILE A 101 -9.63 -0.69 10.47
CA ILE A 101 -10.01 -2.07 10.76
C ILE A 101 -11.52 -2.17 10.58
N VAL A 102 -11.94 -3.08 9.73
CA VAL A 102 -13.36 -3.30 9.45
C VAL A 102 -14.02 -4.02 10.63
N ALA A 103 -15.25 -3.63 10.97
CA ALA A 103 -16.07 -4.30 11.98
C ALA A 103 -16.53 -5.69 11.48
N ALA A 104 -15.60 -6.62 11.46
CA ALA A 104 -15.72 -7.99 10.94
C ALA A 104 -14.74 -8.89 11.68
N SER A 105 -14.70 -10.18 11.36
CA SER A 105 -13.74 -11.11 11.96
C SER A 105 -12.28 -10.83 11.54
N ILE A 106 -11.33 -11.36 12.29
CA ILE A 106 -9.90 -11.35 11.91
C ILE A 106 -9.72 -11.96 10.51
N ALA A 107 -10.38 -13.10 10.25
CA ALA A 107 -10.32 -13.76 8.95
C ALA A 107 -10.75 -12.83 7.81
N GLN A 108 -11.89 -12.17 7.96
CA GLN A 108 -12.43 -11.23 6.99
C GLN A 108 -11.55 -9.98 6.84
N ASN A 109 -10.95 -9.50 7.93
CA ASN A 109 -10.01 -8.39 7.87
C ASN A 109 -8.71 -8.73 7.11
N ILE A 110 -8.29 -9.99 7.10
CA ILE A 110 -7.11 -10.44 6.35
C ILE A 110 -7.46 -10.68 4.88
N SER A 111 -8.52 -11.44 4.61
CA SER A 111 -8.89 -11.83 3.24
C SER A 111 -9.57 -10.72 2.45
N MET A 112 -10.27 -9.81 3.12
CA MET A 112 -11.17 -8.80 2.53
C MET A 112 -12.20 -9.43 1.58
N SER A 113 -12.57 -10.68 1.84
CA SER A 113 -13.55 -11.44 1.05
C SER A 113 -14.36 -12.38 1.96
N ASP A 114 -15.48 -12.86 1.44
CA ASP A 114 -16.31 -13.89 2.08
C ASP A 114 -15.81 -15.31 1.77
N GLU A 115 -14.77 -15.46 0.97
CA GLU A 115 -14.16 -16.74 0.68
C GLU A 115 -13.44 -17.30 1.91
N LYS A 116 -13.32 -18.62 1.94
CA LYS A 116 -12.63 -19.31 3.03
C LYS A 116 -11.16 -18.90 3.08
N LEU A 117 -10.73 -18.39 4.23
CA LEU A 117 -9.34 -18.00 4.48
C LEU A 117 -8.40 -19.20 4.26
N ASP A 118 -7.36 -19.00 3.48
CA ASP A 118 -6.20 -19.90 3.46
C ASP A 118 -5.42 -19.71 4.76
N LYS A 119 -5.66 -20.60 5.73
CA LYS A 119 -5.07 -20.52 7.06
C LYS A 119 -3.55 -20.65 7.05
N GLU A 120 -3.01 -21.50 6.18
CA GLU A 120 -1.57 -21.72 6.11
C GLU A 120 -0.84 -20.44 5.66
N LYS A 121 -1.36 -19.81 4.62
CA LYS A 121 -0.87 -18.51 4.14
C LYS A 121 -1.06 -17.41 5.19
N ALA A 122 -2.22 -17.37 5.85
CA ALA A 122 -2.51 -16.38 6.88
C ALA A 122 -1.59 -16.54 8.09
N ASP A 123 -1.35 -17.76 8.59
CA ASP A 123 -0.44 -18.03 9.68
C ASP A 123 0.99 -17.61 9.35
N ALA A 124 1.46 -17.89 8.14
CA ALA A 124 2.78 -17.47 7.68
C ALA A 124 2.93 -15.93 7.68
N VAL A 125 1.93 -15.22 7.18
CA VAL A 125 1.92 -13.75 7.16
C VAL A 125 1.82 -13.18 8.58
N LEU A 126 0.89 -13.65 9.40
CA LEU A 126 0.70 -13.18 10.79
C LEU A 126 1.95 -13.40 11.66
N LYS A 127 2.66 -14.50 11.44
CA LYS A 127 3.94 -14.76 12.10
C LYS A 127 4.98 -13.71 11.73
N LYS A 128 5.08 -13.36 10.46
CA LYS A 128 6.06 -12.38 9.94
C LYS A 128 5.78 -10.95 10.44
N VAL A 129 4.51 -10.56 10.53
CA VAL A 129 4.13 -9.24 11.07
C VAL A 129 4.04 -9.23 12.60
N ALA A 130 4.47 -10.30 13.28
CA ALA A 130 4.43 -10.45 14.74
C ALA A 130 3.02 -10.23 15.35
N PHE A 131 1.99 -10.84 14.74
CA PHE A 131 0.61 -10.80 15.22
C PHE A 131 0.13 -12.18 15.76
N SER A 132 0.90 -13.25 15.57
CA SER A 132 0.51 -14.61 15.96
C SER A 132 0.24 -14.78 17.46
N GLU A 133 1.07 -14.16 18.31
CA GLU A 133 0.87 -14.19 19.76
C GLU A 133 -0.46 -13.52 20.15
N LYS A 134 -0.76 -12.38 19.53
CA LYS A 134 -2.04 -11.71 19.74
C LYS A 134 -3.21 -12.58 19.31
N LEU A 135 -3.15 -13.21 18.14
CA LEU A 135 -4.20 -14.13 17.67
C LEU A 135 -4.50 -15.24 18.67
N GLN A 136 -3.47 -15.81 19.32
CA GLN A 136 -3.62 -16.86 20.35
C GLN A 136 -4.33 -16.38 21.62
N THR A 137 -4.28 -15.09 21.93
CA THR A 137 -4.97 -14.50 23.10
C THR A 137 -6.43 -14.16 22.82
N LEU A 138 -6.86 -14.20 21.57
CA LEU A 138 -8.22 -13.85 21.17
C LEU A 138 -9.18 -15.03 21.42
N PRO A 139 -10.43 -14.76 21.89
CA PRO A 139 -11.34 -15.81 22.37
C PRO A 139 -11.72 -16.82 21.28
N ASP A 140 -11.91 -16.36 20.05
CA ASP A 140 -12.38 -17.17 18.92
C ASP A 140 -11.35 -17.25 17.78
N GLY A 141 -10.07 -16.90 18.07
CA GLY A 141 -8.98 -16.91 17.09
C GLY A 141 -9.33 -16.09 15.85
N TYR A 142 -9.30 -16.70 14.68
CA TYR A 142 -9.63 -16.05 13.40
C TYR A 142 -11.07 -15.56 13.31
N GLU A 143 -12.02 -16.15 14.03
CA GLU A 143 -13.44 -15.77 14.01
C GLU A 143 -13.75 -14.66 15.01
N THR A 144 -12.75 -14.22 15.81
CA THR A 144 -12.92 -13.10 16.73
C THR A 144 -13.39 -11.86 15.99
N GLN A 145 -14.54 -11.32 16.39
CA GLN A 145 -15.08 -10.07 15.86
C GLN A 145 -14.28 -8.88 16.37
N LEU A 146 -13.90 -8.00 15.47
CA LEU A 146 -13.20 -6.76 15.77
C LEU A 146 -14.18 -5.61 15.86
N THR A 147 -13.81 -4.62 16.67
CA THR A 147 -14.57 -3.43 17.04
C THR A 147 -15.86 -3.76 17.82
N LYS A 148 -16.39 -2.78 18.56
CA LYS A 148 -17.64 -2.91 19.30
C LYS A 148 -18.84 -2.24 18.62
N GLU A 149 -18.68 -1.86 17.35
CA GLU A 149 -19.73 -1.14 16.61
C GLU A 149 -21.01 -1.96 16.43
N PHE A 150 -20.86 -3.27 16.18
CA PHE A 150 -21.99 -4.16 15.90
C PHE A 150 -22.09 -5.33 16.89
N SER A 151 -21.17 -5.44 17.87
CA SER A 151 -21.18 -6.51 18.85
C SER A 151 -20.48 -6.09 20.15
N ASP A 152 -21.19 -6.20 21.28
CA ASP A 152 -20.60 -5.96 22.61
C ASP A 152 -19.43 -6.89 22.93
N LYS A 153 -19.36 -8.06 22.26
CA LYS A 153 -18.27 -9.03 22.39
C LYS A 153 -17.06 -8.71 21.49
N GLY A 154 -17.17 -7.69 20.64
CA GLY A 154 -16.09 -7.28 19.75
C GLY A 154 -14.84 -6.85 20.51
N VAL A 155 -13.67 -7.19 19.95
CA VAL A 155 -12.37 -6.86 20.54
C VAL A 155 -11.79 -5.65 19.83
N ASN A 156 -11.37 -4.64 20.60
CA ASN A 156 -10.61 -3.52 20.07
C ASN A 156 -9.12 -3.83 20.09
N LEU A 157 -8.46 -3.64 18.95
CA LEU A 157 -7.01 -3.72 18.84
C LEU A 157 -6.35 -2.41 19.28
N SER A 158 -5.14 -2.48 19.82
CA SER A 158 -4.29 -1.29 19.96
C SER A 158 -3.86 -0.78 18.59
N GLY A 159 -3.40 0.48 18.49
CA GLY A 159 -2.94 1.04 17.22
C GLY A 159 -1.86 0.21 16.53
N GLY A 160 -0.88 -0.29 17.28
CA GLY A 160 0.16 -1.16 16.73
C GLY A 160 -0.34 -2.54 16.29
N GLU A 161 -1.29 -3.14 17.02
CA GLU A 161 -1.94 -4.40 16.61
C GLU A 161 -2.79 -4.22 15.37
N ALA A 162 -3.55 -3.13 15.29
CA ALA A 162 -4.33 -2.76 14.11
C ALA A 162 -3.44 -2.56 12.87
N GLN A 163 -2.31 -1.88 13.03
CA GLN A 163 -1.33 -1.68 11.95
C GLN A 163 -0.73 -3.00 11.46
N LYS A 164 -0.38 -3.92 12.37
CA LYS A 164 0.11 -5.26 12.01
C LYS A 164 -0.93 -6.07 11.24
N LEU A 165 -2.20 -6.00 11.65
CA LEU A 165 -3.29 -6.68 10.95
C LEU A 165 -3.56 -6.07 9.57
N ALA A 166 -3.55 -4.74 9.46
CA ALA A 166 -3.70 -4.06 8.18
C ALA A 166 -2.54 -4.38 7.21
N LEU A 167 -1.32 -4.48 7.72
CA LEU A 167 -0.18 -4.96 6.92
C LEU A 167 -0.34 -6.43 6.51
N ALA A 168 -0.82 -7.29 7.42
CA ALA A 168 -1.11 -8.69 7.09
C ALA A 168 -2.10 -8.81 5.93
N ARG A 169 -3.15 -7.98 5.90
CA ARG A 169 -4.11 -7.87 4.79
C ARG A 169 -3.40 -7.64 3.45
N VAL A 170 -2.50 -6.66 3.40
CA VAL A 170 -1.75 -6.31 2.19
C VAL A 170 -0.83 -7.45 1.75
N LEU A 171 -0.10 -8.05 2.68
CA LEU A 171 0.83 -9.15 2.38
C LEU A 171 0.12 -10.48 2.05
N TYR A 172 -1.10 -10.67 2.57
CA TYR A 172 -1.94 -11.82 2.23
C TYR A 172 -2.53 -11.69 0.82
N SER A 173 -2.75 -10.48 0.32
CA SER A 173 -3.34 -10.25 -1.00
C SER A 173 -2.48 -10.86 -2.13
N SER A 174 -3.13 -11.15 -3.27
CA SER A 174 -2.45 -11.64 -4.48
C SER A 174 -1.98 -10.51 -5.40
N SER A 175 -1.85 -9.28 -4.87
CA SER A 175 -1.43 -8.11 -5.62
C SER A 175 -0.02 -8.25 -6.21
N ASP A 176 0.21 -7.63 -7.36
CA ASP A 176 1.52 -7.58 -8.04
C ASP A 176 2.39 -6.43 -7.53
N VAL A 177 1.73 -5.37 -7.03
CA VAL A 177 2.37 -4.16 -6.49
C VAL A 177 1.90 -3.93 -5.06
N ILE A 178 2.83 -3.69 -4.15
CA ILE A 178 2.57 -3.35 -2.74
C ILE A 178 2.92 -1.90 -2.51
N ILE A 179 2.00 -1.13 -1.95
CA ILE A 179 2.20 0.27 -1.57
C ILE A 179 1.98 0.42 -0.07
N LEU A 180 2.97 0.96 0.62
CA LEU A 180 2.94 1.16 2.07
C LEU A 180 3.19 2.62 2.38
N ASP A 181 2.19 3.34 2.89
CA ASP A 181 2.30 4.75 3.28
C ASP A 181 2.54 4.82 4.79
N GLU A 182 3.78 5.12 5.18
CA GLU A 182 4.26 5.21 6.56
C GLU A 182 3.93 3.98 7.43
N PRO A 183 4.28 2.75 6.98
CA PRO A 183 3.85 1.51 7.62
C PRO A 183 4.40 1.30 9.03
N SER A 184 5.34 2.12 9.49
CA SER A 184 6.00 2.01 10.79
C SER A 184 5.75 3.20 11.71
N SER A 185 4.79 4.08 11.40
CA SER A 185 4.56 5.33 12.12
C SER A 185 4.31 5.15 13.63
N ALA A 186 3.67 4.06 14.04
CA ALA A 186 3.34 3.73 15.43
C ALA A 186 4.31 2.70 16.07
N LEU A 187 5.42 2.36 15.40
CA LEU A 187 6.35 1.32 15.84
C LEU A 187 7.65 1.89 16.41
N ASP A 188 8.21 1.18 17.39
CA ASP A 188 9.57 1.42 17.86
C ASP A 188 10.60 0.96 16.81
N PRO A 189 11.89 1.36 16.93
CA PRO A 189 12.91 1.06 15.92
C PRO A 189 13.17 -0.43 15.67
N ILE A 190 12.98 -1.29 16.68
CA ILE A 190 13.18 -2.74 16.53
C ILE A 190 12.02 -3.33 15.76
N ALA A 191 10.78 -3.01 16.15
CA ALA A 191 9.58 -3.45 15.47
C ALA A 191 9.54 -2.93 14.01
N GLU A 192 10.02 -1.71 13.75
CA GLU A 192 10.17 -1.17 12.39
C GLU A 192 11.15 -1.99 11.54
N TYR A 193 12.31 -2.33 12.10
CA TYR A 193 13.30 -3.15 11.39
C TYR A 193 12.72 -4.52 11.01
N GLU A 194 12.07 -5.19 11.96
CA GLU A 194 11.44 -6.50 11.71
C GLU A 194 10.30 -6.40 10.69
N LEU A 195 9.53 -5.31 10.70
CA LEU A 195 8.48 -5.06 9.73
C LEU A 195 9.05 -4.88 8.32
N ASN A 196 10.07 -4.02 8.15
CA ASN A 196 10.70 -3.80 6.86
C ASN A 196 11.33 -5.07 6.29
N LYS A 197 11.97 -5.88 7.16
CA LYS A 197 12.49 -7.19 6.81
C LYS A 197 11.37 -8.14 6.36
N ALA A 198 10.26 -8.20 7.11
CA ALA A 198 9.11 -9.03 6.76
C ALA A 198 8.50 -8.62 5.40
N VAL A 199 8.35 -7.32 5.15
CA VAL A 199 7.88 -6.81 3.85
C VAL A 199 8.79 -7.26 2.72
N THR A 200 10.10 -7.13 2.88
CA THR A 200 11.09 -7.53 1.87
C THR A 200 11.05 -9.03 1.59
N GLU A 201 10.95 -9.86 2.64
CA GLU A 201 10.90 -11.32 2.50
C GLU A 201 9.59 -11.83 1.89
N LEU A 202 8.44 -11.24 2.27
CA LEU A 202 7.11 -11.69 1.82
C LEU A 202 6.72 -11.10 0.47
N SER A 203 7.29 -9.98 0.08
CA SER A 203 7.00 -9.38 -1.23
C SER A 203 7.57 -10.20 -2.40
N GLY A 204 8.64 -10.99 -2.17
CA GLY A 204 9.26 -11.78 -3.25
C GLY A 204 9.60 -10.91 -4.45
N ASP A 205 9.09 -11.31 -5.63
CA ASP A 205 9.28 -10.61 -6.90
C ASP A 205 8.25 -9.49 -7.16
N LYS A 206 7.44 -9.12 -6.15
CA LYS A 206 6.48 -8.03 -6.27
C LYS A 206 7.18 -6.67 -6.26
N THR A 207 6.61 -5.72 -6.98
CA THR A 207 7.02 -4.31 -6.88
C THR A 207 6.58 -3.75 -5.53
N VAL A 208 7.47 -3.04 -4.83
CA VAL A 208 7.15 -2.44 -3.53
C VAL A 208 7.46 -0.94 -3.55
N ILE A 209 6.49 -0.14 -3.15
CA ILE A 209 6.63 1.30 -2.99
C ILE A 209 6.40 1.63 -1.52
N ILE A 210 7.42 2.14 -0.83
CA ILE A 210 7.32 2.52 0.58
C ILE A 210 7.44 4.04 0.69
N ILE A 211 6.44 4.69 1.24
CA ILE A 211 6.55 6.08 1.67
C ILE A 211 7.09 6.08 3.10
N SER A 212 8.19 6.77 3.31
CA SER A 212 8.78 6.92 4.64
C SER A 212 9.52 8.24 4.76
N HIS A 213 9.53 8.78 5.96
CA HIS A 213 10.41 9.88 6.35
C HIS A 213 11.62 9.36 7.18
N ARG A 214 11.72 8.05 7.38
CA ARG A 214 12.77 7.41 8.18
C ARG A 214 13.87 6.83 7.30
N LEU A 215 15.11 7.14 7.62
CA LEU A 215 16.28 6.63 6.89
C LEU A 215 16.49 5.12 7.03
N SER A 216 15.96 4.50 8.11
CA SER A 216 16.02 3.05 8.29
C SER A 216 15.40 2.26 7.15
N THR A 217 14.33 2.77 6.54
CA THR A 217 13.62 2.14 5.41
C THR A 217 14.51 2.03 4.17
N THR A 218 15.46 2.94 3.96
CA THR A 218 16.31 2.98 2.76
C THR A 218 17.24 1.77 2.61
N ARG A 219 17.46 0.99 3.68
CA ARG A 219 18.29 -0.23 3.67
C ARG A 219 17.61 -1.43 3.01
N PHE A 220 16.30 -1.35 2.81
CA PHE A 220 15.47 -2.46 2.33
C PHE A 220 14.93 -2.23 0.91
N VAL A 221 15.41 -1.22 0.21
CA VAL A 221 14.94 -0.83 -1.13
C VAL A 221 16.10 -0.76 -2.12
N ASP A 222 15.78 -0.95 -3.39
CA ASP A 222 16.75 -0.91 -4.49
C ASP A 222 17.03 0.54 -4.93
N LYS A 223 16.02 1.44 -4.74
CA LYS A 223 16.10 2.82 -5.20
C LYS A 223 15.33 3.76 -4.28
N ILE A 224 15.79 4.98 -4.19
CA ILE A 224 15.17 6.05 -3.41
C ILE A 224 14.85 7.20 -4.36
N TYR A 225 13.62 7.73 -4.25
CA TYR A 225 13.23 8.97 -4.89
C TYR A 225 12.94 10.01 -3.82
N MET A 226 13.64 11.13 -3.86
CA MET A 226 13.41 12.23 -2.94
C MET A 226 12.48 13.27 -3.58
N LEU A 227 11.34 13.52 -2.92
CA LEU A 227 10.36 14.51 -3.35
C LEU A 227 10.49 15.79 -2.52
N GLU A 228 10.51 16.92 -3.21
CA GLU A 228 10.38 18.24 -2.63
C GLU A 228 9.49 19.13 -3.49
N LYS A 229 8.45 19.74 -2.88
CA LYS A 229 7.53 20.67 -3.55
C LYS A 229 6.97 20.14 -4.88
N GLY A 230 6.56 18.87 -4.89
CA GLY A 230 5.98 18.22 -6.04
C GLY A 230 6.96 17.81 -7.14
N LYS A 231 8.26 17.83 -6.90
CA LYS A 231 9.33 17.44 -7.84
C LYS A 231 10.20 16.34 -7.25
N ILE A 232 10.77 15.51 -8.11
CA ILE A 232 11.87 14.62 -7.74
C ILE A 232 13.15 15.44 -7.84
N ILE A 233 13.94 15.44 -6.76
CA ILE A 233 15.22 16.18 -6.68
C ILE A 233 16.42 15.24 -6.64
N GLU A 234 16.21 13.93 -6.31
CA GLU A 234 17.23 12.90 -6.32
C GLU A 234 16.58 11.52 -6.50
#